data_0030cf3806a0d7f0b8a4c05e1d893eff
#
_entry.id   0030cf3806a0d7f0b8a4c05e1d893eff
#
_cell.length_a   1.000
_cell.length_b   1.000
_cell.length_c   1.000
_cell.angle_alpha   90.00
_cell.angle_beta   90.00
_cell.angle_gamma   90.00
#
_symmetry.space_group_name_H-M   'P 1'
#
loop_
_entity.id
_entity.type
_entity.pdbx_description
1 polymer ?
#
loop_
_entity_poly.entity_id
_entity_poly.type
_entity_poly.pdbx_seq_one_letter_code
_entity_poly.pdbx_strand_id
1 'polypeptide(L)'
;MFDLKGIYCPIATPFIDDKIAYDKLDENLDFWISSKLEGIVVMGSNGEFVSLRESEKEELIRHCCKRIAGKKRVVVGTGSNCFDETLHLCNFSKECGADAVLLVTPFYYKGSMKDDVLEEYFTAVADRSPLPVILYNMPANTGVNMSSALQTKLSRHPNIVGVKDTSGNIVQITETIRDTEPDFSVLAGNWAFLLPSLYLGAKGGTLALSNVLPNECAELIE
;
A
#
# COMPACT_ATOMS: atom_id res chain seq x y z
N MET A 1 -11.14 13.29 5.94
CA MET A 1 -11.04 11.92 5.37
C MET A 1 -9.72 11.83 4.61
N PHE A 2 -9.03 10.69 4.59
CA PHE A 2 -7.80 10.51 3.84
C PHE A 2 -8.13 10.41 2.34
N ASP A 3 -7.69 11.40 1.54
CA ASP A 3 -7.92 11.43 0.09
C ASP A 3 -6.78 10.66 -0.60
N LEU A 4 -7.07 9.42 -1.04
CA LEU A 4 -6.10 8.53 -1.67
C LEU A 4 -6.09 8.75 -3.19
N LYS A 5 -5.17 9.60 -3.66
CA LYS A 5 -4.98 9.90 -5.09
C LYS A 5 -3.52 10.18 -5.38
N GLY A 6 -3.15 10.27 -6.64
CA GLY A 6 -1.78 10.58 -7.04
C GLY A 6 -0.86 9.38 -7.12
N ILE A 7 0.43 9.62 -7.26
CA ILE A 7 1.45 8.58 -7.33
C ILE A 7 2.16 8.43 -5.99
N TYR A 8 2.20 7.20 -5.52
CA TYR A 8 2.94 6.78 -4.31
C TYR A 8 4.14 5.93 -4.71
N CYS A 9 5.29 6.22 -4.13
CA CYS A 9 6.51 5.42 -4.31
C CYS A 9 6.55 4.29 -3.30
N PRO A 10 6.48 3.00 -3.71
CA PRO A 10 6.77 1.88 -2.83
C PRO A 10 8.28 1.73 -2.73
N ILE A 11 8.87 2.37 -1.72
CA ILE A 11 10.32 2.52 -1.59
C ILE A 11 11.04 1.18 -1.39
N ALA A 12 12.24 1.09 -1.97
CA ALA A 12 13.17 0.02 -1.68
C ALA A 12 13.85 0.24 -0.32
N THR A 13 14.17 -0.85 0.37
CA THR A 13 14.98 -0.84 1.59
C THR A 13 16.43 -1.18 1.21
N PRO A 14 17.39 -0.25 1.31
CA PRO A 14 18.79 -0.56 1.00
C PRO A 14 19.45 -1.38 2.11
N PHE A 15 20.26 -2.36 1.72
CA PHE A 15 21.04 -3.20 2.65
C PHE A 15 22.53 -3.13 2.35
N ILE A 16 23.35 -3.12 3.40
CA ILE A 16 24.79 -3.30 3.37
C ILE A 16 25.17 -4.29 4.47
N ASP A 17 25.92 -5.34 4.13
CA ASP A 17 26.33 -6.39 5.05
C ASP A 17 25.15 -6.96 5.87
N ASP A 18 24.06 -7.31 5.19
CA ASP A 18 22.83 -7.88 5.74
C ASP A 18 22.11 -6.97 6.78
N LYS A 19 22.38 -5.67 6.77
CA LYS A 19 21.74 -4.67 7.63
C LYS A 19 21.11 -3.56 6.80
N ILE A 20 20.02 -2.98 7.29
CA ILE A 20 19.42 -1.81 6.68
C ILE A 20 20.45 -0.65 6.72
N ALA A 21 20.75 -0.11 5.53
CA ALA A 21 21.69 1.01 5.38
C ALA A 21 20.92 2.34 5.47
N TYR A 22 20.70 2.82 6.68
CA TYR A 22 19.91 4.02 6.94
C TYR A 22 20.47 5.30 6.32
N ASP A 23 21.79 5.42 6.18
CA ASP A 23 22.45 6.52 5.47
C ASP A 23 22.06 6.54 3.99
N LYS A 24 22.02 5.37 3.35
CA LYS A 24 21.57 5.23 1.96
C LYS A 24 20.04 5.41 1.81
N LEU A 25 19.30 4.97 2.81
CA LEU A 25 17.87 5.21 2.85
C LEU A 25 17.58 6.72 2.95
N ASP A 26 18.33 7.47 3.75
CA ASP A 26 18.16 8.92 3.89
C ASP A 26 18.46 9.67 2.58
N GLU A 27 19.52 9.28 1.85
CA GLU A 27 19.82 9.82 0.51
C GLU A 27 18.64 9.60 -0.45
N ASN A 28 18.09 8.39 -0.45
CA ASN A 28 16.93 8.03 -1.27
C ASN A 28 15.66 8.77 -0.82
N LEU A 29 15.42 8.88 0.49
CA LEU A 29 14.25 9.60 1.02
C LEU A 29 14.28 11.08 0.62
N ASP A 30 15.45 11.74 0.67
CA ASP A 30 15.59 13.13 0.23
C ASP A 30 15.26 13.29 -1.26
N PHE A 31 15.68 12.34 -2.10
CA PHE A 31 15.33 12.32 -3.51
C PHE A 31 13.81 12.20 -3.74
N TRP A 32 13.15 11.24 -3.08
CA TRP A 32 11.71 11.07 -3.23
C TRP A 32 10.89 12.20 -2.61
N ILE A 33 11.31 12.73 -1.46
CA ILE A 33 10.65 13.85 -0.79
C ILE A 33 10.69 15.12 -1.66
N SER A 34 11.79 15.36 -2.37
CA SER A 34 11.93 16.53 -3.24
C SER A 34 11.13 16.46 -4.55
N SER A 35 10.57 15.31 -4.89
CA SER A 35 9.85 15.05 -6.13
C SER A 35 8.38 15.50 -6.06
N LYS A 36 7.66 15.37 -7.20
CA LYS A 36 6.21 15.62 -7.33
C LYS A 36 5.32 14.50 -6.79
N LEU A 37 5.87 13.44 -6.22
CA LEU A 37 5.08 12.33 -5.66
C LEU A 37 4.10 12.80 -4.59
N GLU A 38 2.91 12.21 -4.55
CA GLU A 38 1.93 12.46 -3.49
C GLU A 38 2.37 11.87 -2.15
N GLY A 39 2.97 10.68 -2.19
CA GLY A 39 3.39 10.00 -0.96
C GLY A 39 4.38 8.87 -1.17
N ILE A 40 4.74 8.27 -0.04
CA ILE A 40 5.73 7.20 0.06
C ILE A 40 5.08 6.01 0.75
N VAL A 41 5.26 4.82 0.18
CA VAL A 41 4.84 3.55 0.79
C VAL A 41 6.07 2.86 1.39
N VAL A 42 6.11 2.79 2.69
CA VAL A 42 7.15 2.09 3.47
C VAL A 42 6.72 0.66 3.70
N MET A 43 7.63 -0.29 3.71
CA MET A 43 7.34 -1.71 3.92
C MET A 43 6.34 -2.33 2.92
N GLY A 44 6.34 -1.84 1.67
CA GLY A 44 5.71 -2.55 0.57
C GLY A 44 6.55 -3.74 0.11
N SER A 45 6.11 -4.44 -0.96
CA SER A 45 6.86 -5.56 -1.54
C SER A 45 8.25 -5.15 -2.06
N ASN A 46 8.39 -3.93 -2.58
CA ASN A 46 9.68 -3.38 -2.99
C ASN A 46 10.63 -3.12 -1.80
N GLY A 47 10.08 -2.89 -0.62
CA GLY A 47 10.83 -2.72 0.62
C GLY A 47 11.17 -4.05 1.32
N GLU A 48 10.86 -5.20 0.68
CA GLU A 48 11.21 -6.55 1.14
C GLU A 48 10.69 -6.89 2.55
N PHE A 49 9.51 -6.34 2.93
CA PHE A 49 8.95 -6.42 4.28
C PHE A 49 8.85 -7.84 4.83
N VAL A 50 8.66 -8.84 3.99
CA VAL A 50 8.56 -10.27 4.39
C VAL A 50 9.87 -10.83 4.90
N SER A 51 11.01 -10.21 4.55
CA SER A 51 12.36 -10.63 4.93
C SER A 51 12.89 -9.90 6.17
N LEU A 52 12.15 -8.89 6.66
CA LEU A 52 12.55 -8.09 7.82
C LEU A 52 12.11 -8.74 9.13
N ARG A 53 12.98 -8.71 10.14
CA ARG A 53 12.62 -9.03 11.53
C ARG A 53 11.65 -7.99 12.08
N GLU A 54 10.88 -8.35 13.08
CA GLU A 54 9.91 -7.45 13.71
C GLU A 54 10.56 -6.13 14.20
N SER A 55 11.71 -6.24 14.87
CA SER A 55 12.47 -5.07 15.31
C SER A 55 12.97 -4.17 14.17
N GLU A 56 13.31 -4.77 13.02
CA GLU A 56 13.72 -4.02 11.82
C GLU A 56 12.53 -3.32 11.17
N LYS A 57 11.36 -3.95 11.16
CA LYS A 57 10.10 -3.34 10.69
C LYS A 57 9.77 -2.09 11.50
N GLU A 58 9.78 -2.19 12.83
CA GLU A 58 9.50 -1.06 13.72
C GLU A 58 10.51 0.07 13.56
N GLU A 59 11.80 -0.27 13.52
CA GLU A 59 12.86 0.74 13.34
C GLU A 59 12.72 1.46 12.00
N LEU A 60 12.47 0.71 10.92
CA LEU A 60 12.26 1.26 9.58
C LEU A 60 11.04 2.18 9.51
N ILE A 61 9.90 1.78 10.10
CA ILE A 61 8.69 2.59 10.18
C ILE A 61 9.00 3.91 10.91
N ARG A 62 9.58 3.82 12.10
CA ARG A 62 9.91 4.99 12.93
C ARG A 62 10.86 5.95 12.20
N HIS A 63 11.91 5.41 11.58
CA HIS A 63 12.90 6.19 10.84
C HIS A 63 12.25 6.93 9.65
N CYS A 64 11.51 6.20 8.80
CA CYS A 64 10.88 6.79 7.62
C CYS A 64 9.81 7.82 8.00
N CYS A 65 8.91 7.50 8.93
CA CYS A 65 7.88 8.43 9.37
C CYS A 65 8.49 9.74 9.90
N LYS A 66 9.53 9.64 10.73
CA LYS A 66 10.24 10.82 11.27
C LYS A 66 10.89 11.66 10.16
N ARG A 67 11.53 11.02 9.17
CA ARG A 67 12.25 11.72 8.10
C ARG A 67 11.31 12.40 7.11
N ILE A 68 10.17 11.78 6.84
CA ILE A 68 9.18 12.25 5.86
C ILE A 68 8.25 13.30 6.47
N ALA A 69 8.02 13.26 7.78
CA ALA A 69 7.00 14.01 8.52
C ALA A 69 6.63 15.38 7.92
N GLY A 70 5.36 15.56 7.55
CA GLY A 70 4.81 16.82 7.04
C GLY A 70 5.23 17.22 5.61
N LYS A 71 6.12 16.45 4.96
CA LYS A 71 6.61 16.74 3.60
C LYS A 71 5.86 15.94 2.53
N LYS A 72 5.53 14.70 2.83
CA LYS A 72 4.80 13.77 1.96
C LYS A 72 3.88 12.91 2.81
N ARG A 73 2.84 12.33 2.19
CA ARG A 73 2.01 11.32 2.84
C ARG A 73 2.81 10.04 3.07
N VAL A 74 2.62 9.41 4.22
CA VAL A 74 3.27 8.15 4.58
C VAL A 74 2.22 7.05 4.68
N VAL A 75 2.34 6.03 3.84
CA VAL A 75 1.55 4.81 3.89
C VAL A 75 2.47 3.67 4.33
N VAL A 76 2.06 2.89 5.33
CA VAL A 76 2.88 1.79 5.86
C VAL A 76 2.26 0.44 5.51
N GLY A 77 3.04 -0.46 4.92
CA GLY A 77 2.66 -1.86 4.74
C GLY A 77 2.65 -2.58 6.09
N THR A 78 1.47 -2.99 6.57
CA THR A 78 1.30 -3.62 7.88
C THR A 78 0.72 -5.03 7.80
N GLY A 79 0.38 -5.50 6.59
CA GLY A 79 -0.21 -6.82 6.40
C GLY A 79 0.73 -7.96 6.77
N SER A 80 0.24 -8.89 7.60
CA SER A 80 0.94 -10.11 8.03
C SER A 80 -0.02 -11.30 7.96
N ASN A 81 0.53 -12.52 7.99
CA ASN A 81 -0.27 -13.73 8.21
C ASN A 81 -0.73 -13.87 9.67
N CYS A 82 -0.17 -13.11 10.60
CA CYS A 82 -0.59 -13.02 11.98
C CYS A 82 -1.47 -11.78 12.18
N PHE A 83 -2.72 -12.00 12.62
CA PHE A 83 -3.68 -10.93 12.85
C PHE A 83 -3.20 -9.92 13.89
N ASP A 84 -2.68 -10.40 15.00
CA ASP A 84 -2.19 -9.54 16.09
C ASP A 84 -0.96 -8.72 15.67
N GLU A 85 -0.05 -9.29 14.86
CA GLU A 85 1.08 -8.54 14.27
C GLU A 85 0.58 -7.44 13.34
N THR A 86 -0.45 -7.72 12.52
CA THR A 86 -1.06 -6.71 11.65
C THR A 86 -1.61 -5.53 12.47
N LEU A 87 -2.35 -5.81 13.53
CA LEU A 87 -2.90 -4.77 14.41
C LEU A 87 -1.82 -4.01 15.18
N HIS A 88 -0.81 -4.72 15.67
CA HIS A 88 0.35 -4.10 16.33
C HIS A 88 1.01 -3.08 15.38
N LEU A 89 1.33 -3.49 14.16
CA LEU A 89 1.95 -2.61 13.17
C LEU A 89 1.04 -1.44 12.76
N CYS A 90 -0.29 -1.62 12.71
CA CYS A 90 -1.22 -0.51 12.47
C CYS A 90 -1.15 0.54 13.59
N ASN A 91 -1.19 0.11 14.85
CA ASN A 91 -1.09 0.99 16.01
C ASN A 91 0.28 1.70 16.06
N PHE A 92 1.36 0.93 15.90
CA PHE A 92 2.72 1.46 15.88
C PHE A 92 2.95 2.48 14.76
N SER A 93 2.39 2.23 13.56
CA SER A 93 2.43 3.18 12.45
C SER A 93 1.73 4.49 12.78
N LYS A 94 0.59 4.44 13.49
CA LYS A 94 -0.11 5.62 13.99
C LYS A 94 0.73 6.42 14.97
N GLU A 95 1.36 5.75 15.92
CA GLU A 95 2.24 6.38 16.92
C GLU A 95 3.44 7.06 16.26
N CYS A 96 3.95 6.48 15.17
CA CYS A 96 5.04 7.06 14.37
C CYS A 96 4.62 8.19 13.44
N GLY A 97 3.31 8.45 13.28
CA GLY A 97 2.79 9.55 12.45
C GLY A 97 2.53 9.18 10.99
N ALA A 98 2.29 7.90 10.67
CA ALA A 98 1.79 7.50 9.36
C ALA A 98 0.38 8.03 9.09
N ASP A 99 0.03 8.22 7.81
CA ASP A 99 -1.27 8.73 7.36
C ASP A 99 -2.27 7.60 7.05
N ALA A 100 -1.80 6.45 6.58
CA ALA A 100 -2.61 5.28 6.26
C ALA A 100 -1.79 3.99 6.33
N VAL A 101 -2.48 2.85 6.30
CA VAL A 101 -1.85 1.52 6.23
C VAL A 101 -2.24 0.78 4.96
N LEU A 102 -1.31 -0.03 4.44
CA LEU A 102 -1.49 -0.88 3.27
C LEU A 102 -1.51 -2.34 3.70
N LEU A 103 -2.64 -3.03 3.50
CA LEU A 103 -2.85 -4.39 3.95
C LEU A 103 -2.86 -5.37 2.77
N VAL A 104 -1.80 -6.15 2.63
CA VAL A 104 -1.78 -7.28 1.68
C VAL A 104 -2.65 -8.43 2.22
N THR A 105 -3.21 -9.24 1.32
CA THR A 105 -3.95 -10.45 1.70
C THR A 105 -3.04 -11.42 2.50
N PRO A 106 -3.53 -12.08 3.55
CA PRO A 106 -2.83 -13.23 4.13
C PRO A 106 -2.56 -14.27 3.03
N PHE A 107 -1.38 -14.86 3.03
CA PHE A 107 -0.92 -15.65 1.87
C PHE A 107 -0.39 -17.05 2.20
N TYR A 108 -0.15 -17.38 3.45
CA TYR A 108 0.42 -18.70 3.78
C TYR A 108 -0.58 -19.82 3.51
N TYR A 109 -1.79 -19.74 4.04
CA TYR A 109 -2.88 -20.70 3.78
C TYR A 109 -3.75 -20.26 2.59
N LYS A 110 -3.10 -19.92 1.48
CA LYS A 110 -3.75 -19.33 0.29
C LYS A 110 -4.99 -20.09 -0.22
N GLY A 111 -4.99 -21.43 -0.09
CA GLY A 111 -6.14 -22.25 -0.50
C GLY A 111 -7.41 -22.01 0.32
N SER A 112 -7.26 -21.50 1.55
CA SER A 112 -8.36 -21.16 2.45
C SER A 112 -8.75 -19.68 2.40
N MET A 113 -7.96 -18.82 1.73
CA MET A 113 -8.23 -17.39 1.61
C MET A 113 -9.29 -17.13 0.54
N LYS A 114 -10.55 -17.50 0.84
CA LYS A 114 -11.70 -17.20 0.02
C LYS A 114 -12.27 -15.83 0.38
N ASP A 115 -13.16 -15.29 -0.47
CA ASP A 115 -13.72 -13.95 -0.30
C ASP A 115 -14.38 -13.74 1.07
N ASP A 116 -15.07 -14.74 1.60
CA ASP A 116 -15.72 -14.69 2.92
C ASP A 116 -14.68 -14.58 4.06
N VAL A 117 -13.60 -15.35 4.01
CA VAL A 117 -12.51 -15.31 4.99
C VAL A 117 -11.74 -13.98 4.89
N LEU A 118 -11.48 -13.52 3.67
CA LEU A 118 -10.81 -12.23 3.45
C LEU A 118 -11.68 -11.06 3.91
N GLU A 119 -13.00 -11.12 3.68
CA GLU A 119 -13.94 -10.13 4.17
C GLU A 119 -13.89 -10.01 5.69
N GLU A 120 -13.99 -11.14 6.40
CA GLU A 120 -13.91 -11.17 7.86
C GLU A 120 -12.57 -10.58 8.35
N TYR A 121 -11.46 -11.00 7.73
CA TYR A 121 -10.12 -10.50 8.08
C TYR A 121 -9.99 -8.99 7.89
N PHE A 122 -10.31 -8.46 6.70
CA PHE A 122 -10.15 -7.04 6.40
C PHE A 122 -11.09 -6.16 7.23
N THR A 123 -12.32 -6.61 7.43
CA THR A 123 -13.29 -5.92 8.30
C THR A 123 -12.79 -5.86 9.73
N ALA A 124 -12.33 -6.99 10.28
CA ALA A 124 -11.83 -7.05 11.66
C ALA A 124 -10.57 -6.19 11.89
N VAL A 125 -9.69 -6.07 10.87
CA VAL A 125 -8.55 -5.14 10.93
C VAL A 125 -9.01 -3.70 10.81
N ALA A 126 -9.90 -3.39 9.87
CA ALA A 126 -10.38 -2.02 9.64
C ALA A 126 -11.16 -1.45 10.83
N ASP A 127 -11.95 -2.29 11.51
CA ASP A 127 -12.65 -1.92 12.75
C ASP A 127 -11.72 -1.50 13.88
N ARG A 128 -10.50 -2.03 13.91
CA ARG A 128 -9.53 -1.82 15.00
C ARG A 128 -8.35 -0.94 14.63
N SER A 129 -8.13 -0.70 13.33
CA SER A 129 -7.04 0.14 12.85
C SER A 129 -7.31 1.61 13.20
N PRO A 130 -6.38 2.31 13.88
CA PRO A 130 -6.50 3.74 14.15
C PRO A 130 -6.21 4.61 12.91
N LEU A 131 -5.83 3.97 11.78
CA LEU A 131 -5.50 4.61 10.52
C LEU A 131 -6.41 4.10 9.39
N PRO A 132 -6.66 4.93 8.37
CA PRO A 132 -7.31 4.50 7.14
C PRO A 132 -6.61 3.30 6.51
N VAL A 133 -7.39 2.34 6.05
CA VAL A 133 -6.90 1.08 5.46
C VAL A 133 -6.98 1.14 3.94
N ILE A 134 -5.88 0.81 3.29
CA ILE A 134 -5.79 0.57 1.84
C ILE A 134 -5.60 -0.92 1.63
N LEU A 135 -6.52 -1.55 0.92
CA LEU A 135 -6.39 -2.96 0.56
C LEU A 135 -5.25 -3.15 -0.45
N TYR A 136 -4.56 -4.29 -0.39
CA TYR A 136 -3.51 -4.60 -1.34
C TYR A 136 -3.73 -5.97 -2.00
N ASN A 137 -4.17 -5.94 -3.24
CA ASN A 137 -4.34 -7.12 -4.09
C ASN A 137 -3.06 -7.39 -4.89
N MET A 138 -2.32 -8.43 -4.53
CA MET A 138 -1.02 -8.80 -5.13
C MET A 138 -0.97 -10.30 -5.46
N PRO A 139 -1.83 -10.80 -6.35
CA PRO A 139 -1.98 -12.24 -6.59
C PRO A 139 -0.71 -12.92 -7.12
N ALA A 140 0.16 -12.19 -7.81
CA ALA A 140 1.41 -12.74 -8.34
C ALA A 140 2.36 -13.22 -7.21
N ASN A 141 2.40 -12.53 -6.07
CA ASN A 141 3.27 -12.90 -4.95
C ASN A 141 2.53 -13.72 -3.88
N THR A 142 1.26 -13.40 -3.62
CA THR A 142 0.48 -14.05 -2.56
C THR A 142 -0.17 -15.36 -3.02
N GLY A 143 -0.44 -15.50 -4.31
CA GLY A 143 -1.30 -16.56 -4.84
C GLY A 143 -2.77 -16.42 -4.42
N VAL A 144 -3.16 -15.25 -3.90
CA VAL A 144 -4.53 -14.91 -3.44
C VAL A 144 -5.00 -13.68 -4.19
N ASN A 145 -6.16 -13.77 -4.81
CA ASN A 145 -6.80 -12.64 -5.50
C ASN A 145 -8.08 -12.25 -4.76
N MET A 146 -8.23 -10.96 -4.47
CA MET A 146 -9.50 -10.38 -4.02
C MET A 146 -10.37 -10.11 -5.25
N SER A 147 -11.55 -10.71 -5.31
CA SER A 147 -12.50 -10.45 -6.41
C SER A 147 -12.98 -8.99 -6.42
N SER A 148 -13.45 -8.50 -7.57
CA SER A 148 -14.14 -7.19 -7.66
C SER A 148 -15.34 -7.11 -6.72
N ALA A 149 -16.09 -8.21 -6.59
CA ALA A 149 -17.22 -8.30 -5.68
C ALA A 149 -16.82 -8.11 -4.20
N LEU A 150 -15.73 -8.74 -3.77
CA LEU A 150 -15.18 -8.53 -2.42
C LEU A 150 -14.71 -7.09 -2.22
N GLN A 151 -13.97 -6.53 -3.18
CA GLN A 151 -13.50 -5.14 -3.11
C GLN A 151 -14.68 -4.16 -3.02
N THR A 152 -15.76 -4.38 -3.80
CA THR A 152 -17.00 -3.61 -3.74
C THR A 152 -17.67 -3.72 -2.36
N LYS A 153 -17.70 -4.89 -1.76
CA LYS A 153 -18.29 -5.08 -0.43
C LYS A 153 -17.49 -4.36 0.64
N LEU A 154 -16.17 -4.48 0.60
CA LEU A 154 -15.25 -3.84 1.54
C LEU A 154 -15.21 -2.30 1.39
N SER A 155 -15.50 -1.76 0.19
CA SER A 155 -15.54 -0.30 -0.03
C SER A 155 -16.61 0.43 0.80
N ARG A 156 -17.61 -0.30 1.31
CA ARG A 156 -18.66 0.24 2.18
C ARG A 156 -18.21 0.42 3.63
N HIS A 157 -17.05 -0.10 3.98
CA HIS A 157 -16.51 0.05 5.33
C HIS A 157 -15.90 1.46 5.52
N PRO A 158 -16.30 2.23 6.53
CA PRO A 158 -15.91 3.65 6.66
C PRO A 158 -14.39 3.88 6.83
N ASN A 159 -13.65 2.88 7.28
CA ASN A 159 -12.19 2.97 7.45
C ASN A 159 -11.39 2.30 6.33
N ILE A 160 -12.04 1.77 5.28
CA ILE A 160 -11.37 1.23 4.08
C ILE A 160 -11.51 2.26 2.96
N VAL A 161 -10.41 2.91 2.59
CA VAL A 161 -10.43 4.09 1.72
C VAL A 161 -10.04 3.81 0.27
N GLY A 162 -9.60 2.60 -0.02
CA GLY A 162 -9.23 2.23 -1.39
C GLY A 162 -8.50 0.90 -1.49
N VAL A 163 -8.10 0.59 -2.70
CA VAL A 163 -7.32 -0.60 -3.05
C VAL A 163 -6.14 -0.23 -3.96
N LYS A 164 -4.98 -0.82 -3.68
CA LYS A 164 -3.89 -0.97 -4.63
C LYS A 164 -4.06 -2.32 -5.32
N ASP A 165 -4.43 -2.31 -6.60
CA ASP A 165 -4.55 -3.55 -7.38
C ASP A 165 -3.31 -3.76 -8.27
N THR A 166 -2.65 -4.91 -8.10
CA THR A 166 -1.45 -5.31 -8.84
C THR A 166 -1.71 -6.56 -9.71
N SER A 167 -2.97 -6.95 -9.86
CA SER A 167 -3.36 -8.13 -10.64
C SER A 167 -3.06 -8.01 -12.13
N GLY A 168 -3.11 -6.78 -12.68
CA GLY A 168 -3.07 -6.52 -14.12
C GLY A 168 -4.34 -6.96 -14.85
N ASN A 169 -5.35 -7.43 -14.13
CA ASN A 169 -6.65 -7.79 -14.70
C ASN A 169 -7.51 -6.52 -14.89
N ILE A 170 -7.41 -5.93 -16.07
CA ILE A 170 -8.10 -4.68 -16.37
C ILE A 170 -9.64 -4.80 -16.29
N VAL A 171 -10.19 -5.98 -16.53
CA VAL A 171 -11.62 -6.24 -16.37
C VAL A 171 -12.01 -6.12 -14.91
N GLN A 172 -11.29 -6.81 -14.01
CA GLN A 172 -11.52 -6.73 -12.56
C GLN A 172 -11.36 -5.29 -12.04
N ILE A 173 -10.30 -4.59 -12.49
CA ILE A 173 -10.06 -3.18 -12.12
C ILE A 173 -11.24 -2.29 -12.56
N THR A 174 -11.77 -2.51 -13.78
CA THR A 174 -12.92 -1.77 -14.29
C THR A 174 -14.17 -2.01 -13.46
N GLU A 175 -14.45 -3.27 -13.13
CA GLU A 175 -15.58 -3.65 -12.28
C GLU A 175 -15.46 -3.00 -10.89
N THR A 176 -14.27 -3.06 -10.28
CA THR A 176 -14.01 -2.43 -8.99
C THR A 176 -14.27 -0.91 -9.05
N ILE A 177 -13.75 -0.21 -10.07
CA ILE A 177 -13.96 1.25 -10.23
C ILE A 177 -15.44 1.57 -10.39
N ARG A 178 -16.18 0.77 -11.18
CA ARG A 178 -17.60 1.00 -11.45
C ARG A 178 -18.49 0.77 -10.23
N ASP A 179 -18.21 -0.28 -9.45
CA ASP A 179 -19.14 -0.84 -8.46
C ASP A 179 -18.82 -0.43 -7.01
N THR A 180 -17.65 0.22 -6.76
CA THR A 180 -17.30 0.70 -5.42
C THR A 180 -17.92 2.06 -5.10
N GLU A 181 -17.91 2.42 -3.82
CA GLU A 181 -18.41 3.73 -3.38
C GLU A 181 -17.61 4.88 -4.00
N PRO A 182 -18.21 6.06 -4.24
CA PRO A 182 -17.58 7.17 -4.98
C PRO A 182 -16.29 7.71 -4.34
N ASP A 183 -16.14 7.60 -3.03
CA ASP A 183 -14.98 8.01 -2.24
C ASP A 183 -13.94 6.91 -2.06
N PHE A 184 -14.22 5.67 -2.52
CA PHE A 184 -13.25 4.59 -2.55
C PHE A 184 -12.29 4.77 -3.74
N SER A 185 -11.00 4.71 -3.48
CA SER A 185 -9.98 4.93 -4.49
C SER A 185 -9.34 3.64 -5.00
N VAL A 186 -9.24 3.50 -6.31
CA VAL A 186 -8.47 2.43 -6.94
C VAL A 186 -7.15 2.98 -7.44
N LEU A 187 -6.02 2.39 -6.99
CA LEU A 187 -4.68 2.70 -7.45
C LEU A 187 -4.12 1.54 -8.27
N ALA A 188 -3.60 1.83 -9.45
CA ALA A 188 -2.86 0.86 -10.24
C ALA A 188 -1.54 0.49 -9.54
N GLY A 189 -1.28 -0.80 -9.36
CA GLY A 189 -0.09 -1.29 -8.66
C GLY A 189 1.12 -1.52 -9.57
N ASN A 190 1.01 -1.23 -10.87
CA ASN A 190 2.09 -1.37 -11.84
C ASN A 190 1.93 -0.37 -12.98
N TRP A 191 3.07 0.10 -13.48
CA TRP A 191 3.18 0.98 -14.63
C TRP A 191 2.49 0.44 -15.89
N ALA A 192 2.61 -0.86 -16.17
CA ALA A 192 2.15 -1.46 -17.42
C ALA A 192 0.65 -1.26 -17.70
N PHE A 193 -0.16 -1.06 -16.66
CA PHE A 193 -1.60 -0.82 -16.79
C PHE A 193 -2.07 0.47 -16.10
N LEU A 194 -1.13 1.37 -15.75
CA LEU A 194 -1.49 2.65 -15.14
C LEU A 194 -2.41 3.46 -16.06
N LEU A 195 -1.99 3.75 -17.29
CA LEU A 195 -2.77 4.58 -18.20
C LEU A 195 -4.17 4.04 -18.49
N PRO A 196 -4.36 2.76 -18.88
CA PRO A 196 -5.72 2.23 -19.04
C PRO A 196 -6.54 2.32 -17.74
N SER A 197 -5.93 2.12 -16.57
CA SER A 197 -6.65 2.25 -15.30
C SER A 197 -7.08 3.70 -15.03
N LEU A 198 -6.24 4.68 -15.32
CA LEU A 198 -6.59 6.11 -15.21
C LEU A 198 -7.76 6.49 -16.13
N TYR A 199 -7.74 6.04 -17.39
CA TYR A 199 -8.85 6.27 -18.33
C TYR A 199 -10.17 5.65 -17.84
N LEU A 200 -10.11 4.59 -17.06
CA LEU A 200 -11.28 3.94 -16.47
C LEU A 200 -11.75 4.59 -15.17
N GLY A 201 -10.96 5.52 -14.59
CA GLY A 201 -11.33 6.26 -13.39
C GLY A 201 -10.50 5.93 -12.14
N ALA A 202 -9.41 5.17 -12.26
CA ALA A 202 -8.44 5.02 -11.17
C ALA A 202 -7.91 6.39 -10.73
N LYS A 203 -7.64 6.55 -9.43
CA LYS A 203 -7.22 7.84 -8.85
C LYS A 203 -5.70 8.05 -8.85
N GLY A 204 -4.93 7.09 -9.36
CA GLY A 204 -3.48 7.16 -9.38
C GLY A 204 -2.82 5.78 -9.38
N GLY A 205 -1.61 5.70 -8.83
CA GLY A 205 -0.85 4.45 -8.80
C GLY A 205 0.17 4.37 -7.67
N THR A 206 0.59 3.14 -7.40
CA THR A 206 1.73 2.83 -6.53
C THR A 206 2.75 2.07 -7.37
N LEU A 207 3.78 2.76 -7.83
CA LEU A 207 4.62 2.31 -8.93
C LEU A 207 6.07 2.08 -8.51
N ALA A 208 6.60 0.88 -8.73
CA ALA A 208 8.03 0.58 -8.50
C ALA A 208 8.95 1.49 -9.33
N LEU A 209 8.52 1.88 -10.54
CA LEU A 209 9.25 2.80 -11.43
C LEU A 209 9.54 4.15 -10.77
N SER A 210 8.68 4.62 -9.87
CA SER A 210 8.86 5.90 -9.17
C SER A 210 10.04 5.91 -8.19
N ASN A 211 10.68 4.77 -7.93
CA ASN A 211 11.95 4.75 -7.21
C ASN A 211 13.09 5.42 -7.99
N VAL A 212 13.01 5.44 -9.32
CA VAL A 212 14.07 5.98 -10.21
C VAL A 212 13.59 7.15 -11.07
N LEU A 213 12.30 7.22 -11.38
CA LEU A 213 11.67 8.28 -12.20
C LEU A 213 10.43 8.85 -11.48
N PRO A 214 10.61 9.49 -10.28
CA PRO A 214 9.46 9.91 -9.46
C PRO A 214 8.65 11.04 -10.11
N ASN A 215 9.30 12.03 -10.75
CA ASN A 215 8.61 13.16 -11.36
C ASN A 215 7.85 12.74 -12.61
N GLU A 216 8.47 11.94 -13.48
CA GLU A 216 7.87 11.42 -14.70
C GLU A 216 6.63 10.55 -14.40
N CYS A 217 6.71 9.76 -13.32
CA CYS A 217 5.55 9.02 -12.86
C CYS A 217 4.42 9.93 -12.36
N ALA A 218 4.74 11.00 -11.64
CA ALA A 218 3.76 11.94 -11.11
C ALA A 218 3.10 12.78 -12.22
N GLU A 219 3.86 13.21 -13.22
CA GLU A 219 3.37 14.01 -14.34
C GLU A 219 2.36 13.30 -15.25
N LEU A 220 2.28 11.97 -15.19
CA LEU A 220 1.29 11.22 -15.98
C LEU A 220 -0.17 11.39 -15.51
N ILE A 221 -0.39 11.94 -14.33
CA ILE A 221 -1.74 12.16 -13.79
C ILE A 221 -2.11 13.65 -13.69
N GLU A 222 -1.21 14.54 -14.08
CA GLU A 222 -1.47 15.96 -14.29
C GLU A 222 -2.14 16.18 -15.64
#